data_54d2381288d6b71217a958d80130c114
#
_entry.id   54d2381288d6b71217a958d80130c114
#
_cell.length_a   1.000
_cell.length_b   1.000
_cell.length_c   1.000
_cell.angle_alpha   90.00
_cell.angle_beta   90.00
_cell.angle_gamma   90.00
#
_symmetry.space_group_name_H-M   'P 1'
#
loop_
_entity.id
_entity.type
_entity.pdbx_description
1 polymer ?
#
loop_
_entity_poly.entity_id
_entity_poly.type
_entity_poly.pdbx_seq_one_letter_code
_entity_poly.pdbx_strand_id
1 'polypeptide(L)'
;MNEVAANFSAHPVLEGDISTGRLERVLRSGRFAVTAELNPPDSADPEDTFRQALVLSQVCDAINATDASGANCHMSSMGICALLTRAGYSPVLQISCRDRNRIAIQGDVLGAAAMGVHNILCLTGDGVETGDQPGAKPVFDLDSTTLLSAIRGMRDDARFLSGRRISTPPDVFLGAAANPFAPPYDWRPLRLAKKIEAGAQFIQTQYCYDIEMLRRYMGVVRDLGLDEKCFILVGVGPLASAKAARWIRANVPGVHIPDAVIERLAGARDQKHEGKQICIDLIEEIREIKGVSGVHVMAYRQEHLVTEIIQKSGILKNRIINAETARSARRTEEATAVS
;
A
#
# COMPACT_ATOMS: atom_id res chain seq x y z
N MET A 1 16.03 38.99 7.25
CA MET A 1 15.17 38.04 7.95
C MET A 1 13.89 37.94 7.15
N ASN A 2 13.81 36.96 6.25
CA ASN A 2 12.59 36.60 5.54
C ASN A 2 12.28 35.18 5.95
N GLU A 3 11.26 35.04 6.81
CA GLU A 3 10.65 33.76 7.10
C GLU A 3 9.98 33.23 5.81
N VAL A 4 10.56 32.22 5.25
CA VAL A 4 9.86 31.36 4.28
C VAL A 4 8.83 30.58 5.10
N ALA A 5 7.60 31.09 5.12
CA ALA A 5 6.46 30.37 5.64
C ALA A 5 6.36 29.06 4.85
N ALA A 6 6.72 27.96 5.48
CA ALA A 6 6.46 26.63 4.95
C ALA A 6 4.95 26.52 4.76
N ASN A 7 4.51 26.44 3.51
CA ASN A 7 3.13 26.10 3.16
C ASN A 7 2.86 24.68 3.67
N PHE A 8 2.37 24.56 4.89
CA PHE A 8 1.81 23.32 5.38
C PHE A 8 0.54 23.03 4.57
N SER A 9 0.62 22.10 3.63
CA SER A 9 -0.58 21.54 3.05
C SER A 9 -1.41 20.95 4.20
N ALA A 10 -2.72 21.20 4.22
CA ALA A 10 -3.60 20.63 5.20
C ALA A 10 -3.44 19.08 5.16
N HIS A 11 -3.00 18.51 6.28
CA HIS A 11 -2.92 17.07 6.44
C HIS A 11 -4.25 16.54 6.97
N PRO A 12 -4.68 15.33 6.60
CA PRO A 12 -5.87 14.72 7.16
C PRO A 12 -5.85 14.73 8.68
N VAL A 13 -6.91 15.22 9.29
CA VAL A 13 -7.14 15.14 10.74
C VAL A 13 -8.20 14.07 10.96
N LEU A 14 -7.76 12.82 11.11
CA LEU A 14 -8.66 11.72 11.38
C LEU A 14 -9.08 11.73 12.84
N GLU A 15 -10.39 11.61 13.09
CA GLU A 15 -10.96 11.42 14.41
C GLU A 15 -10.81 9.95 14.87
N GLY A 16 -10.94 9.71 16.17
CA GLY A 16 -10.91 8.40 16.79
C GLY A 16 -9.55 7.94 17.31
N ASP A 17 -9.53 6.76 17.88
CA ASP A 17 -8.33 6.16 18.44
C ASP A 17 -7.29 5.87 17.35
N ILE A 18 -6.04 6.11 17.69
CA ILE A 18 -4.89 5.88 16.82
C ILE A 18 -4.38 4.48 17.07
N SER A 19 -4.24 3.67 16.01
CA SER A 19 -3.58 2.37 16.14
C SER A 19 -2.13 2.54 16.59
N THR A 20 -1.58 1.53 17.24
CA THR A 20 -0.18 1.53 17.65
C THR A 20 0.78 1.33 16.48
N GLY A 21 0.24 1.19 15.24
CA GLY A 21 0.99 0.95 14.01
C GLY A 21 1.88 2.13 13.58
N ARG A 22 3.04 1.81 13.01
CA ARG A 22 4.01 2.82 12.57
C ARG A 22 3.48 3.67 11.41
N LEU A 23 2.81 3.05 10.42
CA LEU A 23 2.34 3.77 9.22
C LEU A 23 1.39 4.90 9.60
N GLU A 24 0.43 4.64 10.48
CA GLU A 24 -0.52 5.64 10.93
C GLU A 24 0.19 6.78 11.67
N ARG A 25 1.13 6.47 12.58
CA ARG A 25 1.92 7.51 13.27
C ARG A 25 2.71 8.39 12.31
N VAL A 26 3.31 7.82 11.27
CA VAL A 26 4.05 8.59 10.25
C VAL A 26 3.11 9.51 9.48
N LEU A 27 1.98 9.00 9.01
CA LEU A 27 1.00 9.77 8.26
C LEU A 27 0.40 10.91 9.10
N ARG A 28 -0.03 10.63 10.34
CA ARG A 28 -0.59 11.65 11.24
C ARG A 28 0.44 12.70 11.69
N SER A 29 1.74 12.38 11.62
CA SER A 29 2.79 13.37 11.89
C SER A 29 3.02 14.37 10.75
N GLY A 30 2.28 14.26 9.66
CA GLY A 30 2.45 15.09 8.47
C GLY A 30 3.68 14.75 7.62
N ARG A 31 4.36 13.64 7.91
CA ARG A 31 5.49 13.19 7.09
C ARG A 31 5.00 12.49 5.84
N PHE A 32 5.67 12.79 4.73
CA PHE A 32 5.41 12.09 3.47
C PHE A 32 5.83 10.61 3.60
N ALA A 33 4.84 9.72 3.60
CA ALA A 33 5.06 8.30 3.85
C ALA A 33 5.56 7.56 2.61
N VAL A 34 6.33 6.51 2.85
CA VAL A 34 6.79 5.58 1.80
C VAL A 34 6.37 4.18 2.16
N THR A 35 5.59 3.54 1.31
CA THR A 35 5.27 2.11 1.40
C THR A 35 5.76 1.38 0.15
N ALA A 36 6.07 0.10 0.28
CA ALA A 36 6.44 -0.73 -0.87
C ALA A 36 5.79 -2.11 -0.77
N GLU A 37 5.65 -2.79 -1.90
CA GLU A 37 5.16 -4.16 -1.94
C GLU A 37 6.29 -5.17 -1.75
N LEU A 38 6.01 -6.18 -0.94
CA LEU A 38 6.71 -7.45 -0.88
C LEU A 38 5.81 -8.50 -1.52
N ASN A 39 6.30 -9.13 -2.57
CA ASN A 39 5.60 -10.24 -3.20
C ASN A 39 5.92 -11.51 -2.42
N PRO A 40 4.93 -12.19 -1.80
CA PRO A 40 5.17 -13.40 -1.04
C PRO A 40 5.90 -14.44 -1.88
N PRO A 41 6.91 -15.14 -1.31
CA PRO A 41 7.65 -16.17 -2.03
C PRO A 41 6.81 -17.44 -2.24
N ASP A 42 7.18 -18.23 -3.23
CA ASP A 42 6.69 -19.60 -3.45
C ASP A 42 7.54 -20.57 -2.61
N SER A 43 7.55 -20.37 -1.31
CA SER A 43 8.46 -21.06 -0.39
C SER A 43 7.83 -21.16 1.00
N ALA A 44 8.18 -22.18 1.75
CA ALA A 44 7.88 -22.32 3.17
C ALA A 44 9.05 -21.86 4.07
N ASP A 45 10.16 -21.44 3.48
CA ASP A 45 11.32 -20.93 4.22
C ASP A 45 11.09 -19.47 4.63
N PRO A 46 11.04 -19.13 5.94
CA PRO A 46 10.87 -17.77 6.40
C PRO A 46 12.03 -16.84 6.01
N GLU A 47 13.23 -17.39 5.77
CA GLU A 47 14.39 -16.59 5.36
C GLU A 47 14.21 -15.94 3.99
N ASP A 48 13.41 -16.54 3.11
CA ASP A 48 13.06 -15.91 1.82
C ASP A 48 12.30 -14.61 2.02
N THR A 49 11.37 -14.59 2.98
CA THR A 49 10.63 -13.38 3.36
C THR A 49 11.54 -12.35 4.03
N PHE A 50 12.39 -12.77 4.96
CA PHE A 50 13.26 -11.84 5.69
C PHE A 50 14.30 -11.18 4.80
N ARG A 51 14.86 -11.90 3.82
CA ARG A 51 15.79 -11.31 2.83
C ARG A 51 15.13 -10.18 2.02
N GLN A 52 13.90 -10.37 1.56
CA GLN A 52 13.15 -9.34 0.85
C GLN A 52 12.82 -8.14 1.76
N ALA A 53 12.33 -8.42 2.95
CA ALA A 53 11.94 -7.39 3.92
C ALA A 53 13.14 -6.56 4.40
N LEU A 54 14.30 -7.16 4.59
CA LEU A 54 15.51 -6.46 5.04
C LEU A 54 15.90 -5.33 4.10
N VAL A 55 15.77 -5.55 2.79
CA VAL A 55 16.08 -4.55 1.77
C VAL A 55 15.09 -3.39 1.81
N LEU A 56 13.79 -3.69 1.89
CA LEU A 56 12.72 -2.69 1.90
C LEU A 56 12.65 -1.90 3.21
N SER A 57 12.92 -2.55 4.34
CA SER A 57 12.77 -1.95 5.67
C SER A 57 13.66 -0.73 5.91
N GLN A 58 14.73 -0.60 5.14
CA GLN A 58 15.65 0.54 5.22
C GLN A 58 15.07 1.83 4.61
N VAL A 59 14.07 1.70 3.75
CA VAL A 59 13.54 2.81 2.95
C VAL A 59 12.02 2.99 3.04
N CYS A 60 11.29 2.08 3.73
CA CYS A 60 9.83 2.10 3.80
C CYS A 60 9.32 2.29 5.23
N ASP A 61 8.24 3.03 5.38
CA ASP A 61 7.51 3.20 6.64
C ASP A 61 6.63 1.97 6.94
N ALA A 62 6.17 1.27 5.89
CA ALA A 62 5.49 -0.02 6.00
C ALA A 62 5.69 -0.85 4.73
N ILE A 63 5.58 -2.17 4.86
CA ILE A 63 5.77 -3.16 3.79
C ILE A 63 4.46 -3.89 3.54
N ASN A 64 3.88 -3.74 2.35
CA ASN A 64 2.68 -4.47 1.95
C ASN A 64 3.01 -5.93 1.63
N ALA A 65 2.31 -6.85 2.28
CA ALA A 65 2.28 -8.26 1.87
C ALA A 65 1.09 -8.49 0.94
N THR A 66 1.36 -8.75 -0.34
CA THR A 66 0.30 -8.95 -1.34
C THR A 66 -0.46 -10.26 -1.10
N ASP A 67 -1.74 -10.29 -1.40
CA ASP A 67 -2.63 -11.42 -1.16
C ASP A 67 -2.99 -12.10 -2.48
N ALA A 68 -2.20 -13.11 -2.87
CA ALA A 68 -2.34 -13.84 -4.13
C ALA A 68 -2.53 -12.90 -5.35
N SER A 69 -1.58 -11.99 -5.53
CA SER A 69 -1.59 -10.98 -6.59
C SER A 69 -1.74 -11.62 -7.97
N GLY A 70 -2.62 -11.06 -8.80
CA GLY A 70 -2.95 -11.61 -10.12
C GLY A 70 -3.59 -13.00 -10.05
N ALA A 71 -4.19 -13.39 -8.92
CA ALA A 71 -4.78 -14.69 -8.66
C ALA A 71 -3.79 -15.87 -8.72
N ASN A 72 -2.49 -15.60 -8.48
CA ASN A 72 -1.47 -16.65 -8.39
C ASN A 72 -1.29 -17.13 -6.95
N CYS A 73 -1.00 -18.41 -6.77
CA CYS A 73 -0.78 -18.99 -5.47
C CYS A 73 0.63 -18.67 -4.96
N HIS A 74 0.73 -18.10 -3.75
CA HIS A 74 1.97 -17.77 -3.05
C HIS A 74 1.81 -18.04 -1.56
N MET A 75 2.87 -17.85 -0.76
CA MET A 75 2.73 -17.82 0.70
C MET A 75 1.64 -16.79 1.09
N SER A 76 0.78 -17.10 2.05
CA SER A 76 -0.33 -16.22 2.44
C SER A 76 0.15 -14.87 2.99
N SER A 77 -0.55 -13.79 2.64
CA SER A 77 -0.29 -12.44 3.18
C SER A 77 -0.29 -12.42 4.71
N MET A 78 -1.17 -13.21 5.34
CA MET A 78 -1.23 -13.39 6.78
C MET A 78 0.05 -14.00 7.35
N GLY A 79 0.57 -15.07 6.74
CA GLY A 79 1.82 -15.71 7.14
C GLY A 79 3.00 -14.75 7.05
N ILE A 80 3.12 -14.02 5.94
CA ILE A 80 4.12 -12.96 5.76
C ILE A 80 4.00 -11.90 6.85
N CYS A 81 2.81 -11.37 7.10
CA CYS A 81 2.61 -10.32 8.10
C CYS A 81 2.98 -10.79 9.52
N ALA A 82 2.65 -12.04 9.87
CA ALA A 82 3.02 -12.62 11.15
C ALA A 82 4.55 -12.71 11.31
N LEU A 83 5.27 -13.19 10.28
CA LEU A 83 6.73 -13.25 10.26
C LEU A 83 7.35 -11.86 10.39
N LEU A 84 6.89 -10.90 9.58
CA LEU A 84 7.40 -9.53 9.59
C LEU A 84 7.17 -8.82 10.93
N THR A 85 5.99 -8.97 11.51
CA THR A 85 5.67 -8.36 12.82
C THR A 85 6.56 -8.91 13.92
N ARG A 86 6.80 -10.24 13.95
CA ARG A 86 7.73 -10.87 14.91
C ARG A 86 9.16 -10.37 14.77
N ALA A 87 9.58 -10.04 13.55
CA ALA A 87 10.88 -9.45 13.26
C ALA A 87 10.95 -7.92 13.49
N GLY A 88 9.88 -7.31 14.00
CA GLY A 88 9.83 -5.87 14.33
C GLY A 88 9.56 -4.95 13.14
N TYR A 89 9.16 -5.49 11.99
CA TYR A 89 8.72 -4.69 10.84
C TYR A 89 7.26 -4.26 10.97
N SER A 90 6.85 -3.26 10.18
CA SER A 90 5.46 -2.79 10.11
C SER A 90 4.83 -3.23 8.79
N PRO A 91 4.16 -4.41 8.75
CA PRO A 91 3.49 -4.85 7.54
C PRO A 91 2.16 -4.16 7.33
N VAL A 92 1.72 -4.15 6.05
CA VAL A 92 0.34 -3.90 5.64
C VAL A 92 -0.22 -5.22 5.11
N LEU A 93 -1.16 -5.79 5.84
CA LEU A 93 -1.86 -7.01 5.44
C LEU A 93 -2.85 -6.70 4.32
N GLN A 94 -2.61 -7.18 3.12
CA GLN A 94 -3.62 -7.17 2.07
C GLN A 94 -4.61 -8.32 2.30
N ILE A 95 -5.90 -8.04 2.22
CA ILE A 95 -6.98 -9.02 2.29
C ILE A 95 -7.83 -8.92 1.03
N SER A 96 -7.82 -10.00 0.23
CA SER A 96 -8.67 -10.18 -0.93
C SER A 96 -9.97 -10.91 -0.55
N CYS A 97 -11.10 -10.40 -1.05
CA CYS A 97 -12.41 -11.06 -0.88
C CYS A 97 -12.61 -12.26 -1.83
N ARG A 98 -11.68 -12.46 -2.78
CA ARG A 98 -11.79 -13.53 -3.80
C ARG A 98 -11.80 -14.93 -3.18
N ASP A 99 -10.93 -15.20 -2.22
CA ASP A 99 -10.61 -16.55 -1.78
C ASP A 99 -11.27 -16.92 -0.44
N ARG A 100 -11.91 -15.95 0.25
CA ARG A 100 -12.43 -16.11 1.61
C ARG A 100 -13.81 -15.51 1.78
N ASN A 101 -14.66 -16.19 2.54
CA ASN A 101 -15.96 -15.63 2.95
C ASN A 101 -15.82 -14.77 4.21
N ARG A 102 -16.91 -14.08 4.58
CA ARG A 102 -16.96 -13.18 5.74
C ARG A 102 -16.63 -13.86 7.09
N ILE A 103 -16.82 -15.17 7.22
CA ILE A 103 -16.46 -15.88 8.45
C ILE A 103 -14.95 -15.97 8.57
N ALA A 104 -14.27 -16.44 7.52
CA ALA A 104 -12.82 -16.55 7.46
C ALA A 104 -12.17 -15.18 7.60
N ILE A 105 -12.63 -14.18 6.85
CA ILE A 105 -12.06 -12.81 6.87
C ILE A 105 -12.13 -12.18 8.27
N GLN A 106 -13.28 -12.26 8.95
CA GLN A 106 -13.40 -11.71 10.30
C GLN A 106 -12.50 -12.43 11.31
N GLY A 107 -12.33 -13.74 11.16
CA GLY A 107 -11.38 -14.53 11.93
C GLY A 107 -9.93 -14.12 11.67
N ASP A 108 -9.57 -13.94 10.39
CA ASP A 108 -8.24 -13.50 9.98
C ASP A 108 -7.90 -12.10 10.53
N VAL A 109 -8.85 -11.16 10.52
CA VAL A 109 -8.67 -9.81 11.09
C VAL A 109 -8.37 -9.86 12.59
N LEU A 110 -9.10 -10.67 13.36
CA LEU A 110 -8.82 -10.85 14.79
C LEU A 110 -7.47 -11.52 15.01
N GLY A 111 -7.13 -12.54 14.22
CA GLY A 111 -5.85 -13.22 14.29
C GLY A 111 -4.68 -12.28 13.97
N ALA A 112 -4.81 -11.47 12.92
CA ALA A 112 -3.82 -10.47 12.55
C ALA A 112 -3.58 -9.44 13.66
N ALA A 113 -4.66 -8.87 14.19
CA ALA A 113 -4.57 -7.90 15.29
C ALA A 113 -3.93 -8.52 16.54
N ALA A 114 -4.28 -9.77 16.89
CA ALA A 114 -3.69 -10.49 18.00
C ALA A 114 -2.19 -10.76 17.81
N MET A 115 -1.71 -10.87 16.58
CA MET A 115 -0.29 -10.98 16.23
C MET A 115 0.43 -9.62 16.15
N GLY A 116 -0.26 -8.49 16.36
CA GLY A 116 0.31 -7.14 16.29
C GLY A 116 0.36 -6.55 14.86
N VAL A 117 -0.42 -7.07 13.92
CA VAL A 117 -0.58 -6.49 12.58
C VAL A 117 -1.58 -5.34 12.66
N HIS A 118 -1.09 -4.11 12.50
CA HIS A 118 -1.90 -2.89 12.69
C HIS A 118 -2.42 -2.27 11.41
N ASN A 119 -1.95 -2.66 10.22
CA ASN A 119 -2.40 -2.05 8.97
C ASN A 119 -3.06 -3.10 8.08
N ILE A 120 -4.25 -2.81 7.58
CA ILE A 120 -4.99 -3.70 6.67
C ILE A 120 -5.38 -2.94 5.41
N LEU A 121 -5.06 -3.50 4.24
CA LEU A 121 -5.52 -3.01 2.94
C LEU A 121 -6.62 -3.92 2.40
N CYS A 122 -7.83 -3.37 2.29
CA CYS A 122 -9.03 -4.08 1.85
C CYS A 122 -9.14 -4.10 0.33
N LEU A 123 -9.13 -5.30 -0.26
CA LEU A 123 -9.20 -5.52 -1.70
C LEU A 123 -10.39 -6.40 -2.08
N THR A 124 -10.99 -6.15 -3.24
CA THR A 124 -11.96 -7.08 -3.82
C THR A 124 -11.23 -8.33 -4.33
N GLY A 125 -10.11 -8.16 -4.98
CA GLY A 125 -9.34 -9.20 -5.66
C GLY A 125 -9.66 -9.29 -7.15
N ASP A 126 -8.70 -9.82 -7.91
CA ASP A 126 -8.85 -10.11 -9.34
C ASP A 126 -9.62 -11.41 -9.55
N GLY A 127 -10.15 -11.65 -10.75
CA GLY A 127 -10.80 -12.91 -11.08
C GLY A 127 -9.81 -14.08 -11.09
N VAL A 128 -10.26 -15.27 -10.69
CA VAL A 128 -9.41 -16.48 -10.64
C VAL A 128 -8.90 -16.92 -12.02
N GLU A 129 -9.62 -16.55 -13.07
CA GLU A 129 -9.30 -16.85 -14.47
C GLU A 129 -7.99 -16.20 -14.96
N THR A 130 -7.51 -15.18 -14.25
CA THR A 130 -6.26 -14.47 -14.59
C THR A 130 -5.01 -15.14 -14.02
N GLY A 131 -5.16 -16.05 -13.06
CA GLY A 131 -4.07 -16.65 -12.30
C GLY A 131 -3.69 -18.08 -12.75
N ASP A 132 -2.85 -18.72 -11.94
CA ASP A 132 -2.31 -20.06 -12.15
C ASP A 132 -3.29 -21.18 -11.77
N GLN A 133 -4.42 -20.86 -11.12
CA GLN A 133 -5.47 -21.79 -10.70
C GLN A 133 -6.83 -21.40 -11.29
N PRO A 134 -7.03 -21.36 -12.63
CA PRO A 134 -8.26 -20.83 -13.23
C PRO A 134 -9.52 -21.68 -12.92
N GLY A 135 -9.34 -22.91 -12.44
CA GLY A 135 -10.43 -23.77 -11.98
C GLY A 135 -10.85 -23.57 -10.53
N ALA A 136 -10.16 -22.70 -9.77
CA ALA A 136 -10.53 -22.41 -8.40
C ALA A 136 -11.94 -21.78 -8.33
N LYS A 137 -12.64 -21.98 -7.20
CA LYS A 137 -13.97 -21.42 -6.98
C LYS A 137 -13.84 -20.06 -6.28
N PRO A 138 -14.14 -18.96 -6.96
CA PRO A 138 -14.13 -17.64 -6.32
C PRO A 138 -15.27 -17.54 -5.31
N VAL A 139 -15.04 -16.84 -4.21
CA VAL A 139 -16.00 -16.64 -3.13
C VAL A 139 -16.74 -15.31 -3.28
N PHE A 140 -16.00 -14.20 -3.29
CA PHE A 140 -16.54 -12.84 -3.39
C PHE A 140 -17.83 -12.61 -2.56
N ASP A 141 -17.85 -13.13 -1.32
CA ASP A 141 -18.93 -12.90 -0.35
C ASP A 141 -19.00 -11.42 0.09
N LEU A 142 -17.86 -10.75 0.07
CA LEU A 142 -17.71 -9.32 0.26
C LEU A 142 -16.99 -8.70 -0.94
N ASP A 143 -17.03 -7.38 -1.02
CA ASP A 143 -16.13 -6.55 -1.83
C ASP A 143 -15.28 -5.64 -0.93
N SER A 144 -14.36 -4.86 -1.51
CA SER A 144 -13.49 -3.99 -0.70
C SER A 144 -14.24 -2.97 0.15
N THR A 145 -15.42 -2.52 -0.28
CA THR A 145 -16.22 -1.53 0.46
C THR A 145 -16.97 -2.17 1.63
N THR A 146 -17.61 -3.28 1.38
CA THR A 146 -18.29 -4.07 2.43
C THR A 146 -17.31 -4.69 3.42
N LEU A 147 -16.11 -5.06 2.97
CA LEU A 147 -15.01 -5.49 3.83
C LEU A 147 -14.54 -4.35 4.76
N LEU A 148 -14.33 -3.14 4.24
CA LEU A 148 -14.01 -1.96 5.06
C LEU A 148 -15.06 -1.74 6.14
N SER A 149 -16.35 -1.73 5.77
CA SER A 149 -17.45 -1.55 6.73
C SER A 149 -17.49 -2.65 7.79
N ALA A 150 -17.22 -3.90 7.39
CA ALA A 150 -17.17 -5.02 8.33
C ALA A 150 -16.06 -4.86 9.36
N ILE A 151 -14.83 -4.54 8.92
CA ILE A 151 -13.69 -4.37 9.83
C ILE A 151 -13.86 -3.12 10.69
N ARG A 152 -14.40 -2.02 10.14
CA ARG A 152 -14.74 -0.84 10.92
C ARG A 152 -15.71 -1.18 12.05
N GLY A 153 -16.78 -1.92 11.77
CA GLY A 153 -17.74 -2.37 12.81
C GLY A 153 -17.08 -3.27 13.87
N MET A 154 -16.12 -4.12 13.47
CA MET A 154 -15.35 -4.92 14.43
C MET A 154 -14.48 -4.04 15.33
N ARG A 155 -13.86 -3.01 14.78
CA ARG A 155 -12.97 -2.08 15.51
C ARG A 155 -13.76 -1.08 16.37
N ASP A 156 -14.72 -0.38 15.78
CA ASP A 156 -15.37 0.78 16.40
C ASP A 156 -16.56 0.37 17.28
N ASP A 157 -17.35 -0.63 16.85
CA ASP A 157 -18.55 -1.10 17.54
C ASP A 157 -18.32 -2.36 18.37
N ALA A 158 -17.13 -2.96 18.30
CA ALA A 158 -16.77 -4.25 18.89
C ALA A 158 -17.80 -5.35 18.54
N ARG A 159 -18.21 -5.45 17.27
CA ARG A 159 -19.21 -6.41 16.78
C ARG A 159 -18.80 -7.08 15.48
N PHE A 160 -19.09 -8.36 15.38
CA PHE A 160 -19.10 -9.07 14.12
C PHE A 160 -20.28 -8.64 13.24
N LEU A 161 -20.23 -8.94 11.95
CA LEU A 161 -21.37 -8.72 11.03
C LEU A 161 -22.68 -9.39 11.49
N SER A 162 -22.58 -10.46 12.27
CA SER A 162 -23.74 -11.13 12.89
C SER A 162 -24.37 -10.36 14.05
N GLY A 163 -23.78 -9.25 14.48
CA GLY A 163 -24.16 -8.50 15.69
C GLY A 163 -23.59 -9.05 17.00
N ARG A 164 -22.95 -10.24 16.98
CA ARG A 164 -22.31 -10.83 18.16
C ARG A 164 -21.14 -9.95 18.62
N ARG A 165 -21.02 -9.74 19.95
CA ARG A 165 -19.99 -8.89 20.54
C ARG A 165 -18.60 -9.50 20.44
N ILE A 166 -17.59 -8.63 20.27
CA ILE A 166 -16.16 -8.92 20.35
C ILE A 166 -15.69 -8.40 21.71
N SER A 167 -14.98 -9.22 22.47
CA SER A 167 -14.47 -8.85 23.81
C SER A 167 -13.36 -7.81 23.76
N THR A 168 -12.45 -7.98 22.80
CA THR A 168 -11.35 -7.04 22.53
C THR A 168 -11.35 -6.71 21.04
N PRO A 169 -11.70 -5.47 20.66
CA PRO A 169 -11.73 -5.07 19.25
C PRO A 169 -10.33 -5.06 18.63
N PRO A 170 -10.21 -5.26 17.30
CA PRO A 170 -8.92 -5.19 16.63
C PRO A 170 -8.40 -3.75 16.56
N ASP A 171 -7.13 -3.54 16.92
CA ASP A 171 -6.42 -2.26 16.82
C ASP A 171 -5.80 -2.15 15.41
N VAL A 172 -6.55 -1.64 14.43
CA VAL A 172 -6.15 -1.63 13.03
C VAL A 172 -6.44 -0.32 12.31
N PHE A 173 -5.48 0.10 11.49
CA PHE A 173 -5.55 1.22 10.56
C PHE A 173 -5.99 0.70 9.19
N LEU A 174 -7.11 1.20 8.67
CA LEU A 174 -7.79 0.63 7.53
C LEU A 174 -7.47 1.37 6.24
N GLY A 175 -7.07 0.64 5.23
CA GLY A 175 -6.82 1.14 3.89
C GLY A 175 -7.60 0.44 2.80
N ALA A 176 -7.63 1.04 1.63
CA ALA A 176 -8.15 0.45 0.41
C ALA A 176 -7.37 0.91 -0.82
N ALA A 177 -7.54 0.18 -1.93
CA ALA A 177 -7.00 0.61 -3.21
C ALA A 177 -7.92 1.60 -3.90
N ALA A 178 -7.36 2.51 -4.72
CA ALA A 178 -8.10 3.36 -5.65
C ALA A 178 -7.41 3.37 -7.02
N ASN A 179 -8.17 3.64 -8.06
CA ASN A 179 -7.62 3.82 -9.40
C ASN A 179 -8.10 5.13 -10.02
N PRO A 180 -7.32 6.20 -9.93
CA PRO A 180 -7.64 7.49 -10.55
C PRO A 180 -7.55 7.47 -12.09
N PHE A 181 -6.84 6.49 -12.66
CA PHE A 181 -6.36 6.51 -14.05
C PHE A 181 -7.20 5.69 -15.02
N ALA A 182 -8.30 5.12 -14.55
CA ALA A 182 -9.21 4.34 -15.39
C ALA A 182 -10.58 5.02 -15.54
N PRO A 183 -11.21 4.98 -16.72
CA PRO A 183 -12.56 5.49 -16.91
C PRO A 183 -13.61 4.72 -16.08
N PRO A 184 -14.77 5.27 -15.81
CA PRO A 184 -15.16 6.67 -16.04
C PRO A 184 -14.56 7.60 -14.97
N TYR A 185 -13.84 8.63 -15.40
CA TYR A 185 -13.00 9.47 -14.52
C TYR A 185 -13.81 10.25 -13.48
N ASP A 186 -14.97 10.77 -13.84
CA ASP A 186 -15.84 11.55 -12.94
C ASP A 186 -16.36 10.72 -11.76
N TRP A 187 -16.39 9.40 -11.88
CA TRP A 187 -16.84 8.50 -10.83
C TRP A 187 -15.72 8.13 -9.86
N ARG A 188 -14.46 8.34 -10.22
CA ARG A 188 -13.34 7.91 -9.39
C ARG A 188 -13.28 8.62 -8.03
N PRO A 189 -13.46 9.96 -7.94
CA PRO A 189 -13.54 10.62 -6.63
C PRO A 189 -14.76 10.18 -5.81
N LEU A 190 -15.90 9.92 -6.46
CA LEU A 190 -17.11 9.43 -5.77
C LEU A 190 -16.93 8.02 -5.20
N ARG A 191 -16.20 7.15 -5.91
CA ARG A 191 -15.82 5.82 -5.39
C ARG A 191 -14.84 5.94 -4.23
N LEU A 192 -13.93 6.90 -4.25
CA LEU A 192 -13.08 7.22 -3.11
C LEU A 192 -13.92 7.64 -1.90
N ALA A 193 -14.87 8.57 -2.09
CA ALA A 193 -15.77 9.01 -1.03
C ALA A 193 -16.50 7.83 -0.36
N LYS A 194 -17.04 6.89 -1.15
CA LYS A 194 -17.70 5.68 -0.62
C LYS A 194 -16.77 4.81 0.20
N LYS A 195 -15.51 4.68 -0.18
CA LYS A 195 -14.52 3.91 0.60
C LYS A 195 -14.16 4.59 1.91
N ILE A 196 -14.03 5.92 1.90
CA ILE A 196 -13.82 6.72 3.11
C ILE A 196 -15.02 6.58 4.05
N GLU A 197 -16.24 6.71 3.53
CA GLU A 197 -17.47 6.50 4.29
C GLU A 197 -17.56 5.08 4.89
N ALA A 198 -17.08 4.08 4.16
CA ALA A 198 -17.00 2.70 4.64
C ALA A 198 -15.92 2.47 5.70
N GLY A 199 -15.00 3.40 5.91
CA GLY A 199 -13.98 3.33 6.96
C GLY A 199 -12.53 3.37 6.48
N ALA A 200 -12.26 3.65 5.20
CA ALA A 200 -10.89 3.80 4.73
C ALA A 200 -10.25 5.08 5.31
N GLN A 201 -9.10 4.90 5.96
CA GLN A 201 -8.29 5.95 6.57
C GLN A 201 -7.04 6.26 5.73
N PHE A 202 -6.60 5.30 4.92
CA PHE A 202 -5.57 5.54 3.89
C PHE A 202 -5.95 4.86 2.58
N ILE A 203 -5.41 5.39 1.49
CA ILE A 203 -5.59 4.86 0.14
C ILE A 203 -4.21 4.63 -0.48
N GLN A 204 -4.06 3.52 -1.17
CA GLN A 204 -2.96 3.27 -2.11
C GLN A 204 -3.53 3.23 -3.53
N THR A 205 -2.98 4.05 -4.45
CA THR A 205 -3.50 4.10 -5.80
C THR A 205 -2.83 3.10 -6.74
N GLN A 206 -3.46 2.84 -7.88
CA GLN A 206 -2.80 2.18 -9.02
C GLN A 206 -1.61 3.03 -9.51
N TYR A 207 -0.73 2.43 -10.34
CA TYR A 207 0.42 3.12 -10.94
C TYR A 207 0.06 4.46 -11.58
N CYS A 208 0.73 5.52 -11.15
CA CYS A 208 0.69 6.84 -11.76
C CYS A 208 1.86 7.02 -12.74
N TYR A 209 1.54 7.17 -14.02
CA TYR A 209 2.46 7.59 -15.07
C TYR A 209 2.00 8.88 -15.75
N ASP A 210 0.84 9.43 -15.36
CA ASP A 210 0.25 10.67 -15.85
C ASP A 210 -0.01 11.64 -14.70
N ILE A 211 0.93 12.54 -14.49
CA ILE A 211 0.88 13.54 -13.41
C ILE A 211 -0.27 14.52 -13.62
N GLU A 212 -0.57 14.90 -14.86
CA GLU A 212 -1.66 15.83 -15.15
C GLU A 212 -3.03 15.22 -14.84
N MET A 213 -3.20 13.92 -15.11
CA MET A 213 -4.40 13.19 -14.71
C MET A 213 -4.51 13.10 -13.19
N LEU A 214 -3.40 12.85 -12.49
CA LEU A 214 -3.36 12.85 -11.02
C LEU A 214 -3.69 14.24 -10.46
N ARG A 215 -3.15 15.33 -11.00
CA ARG A 215 -3.44 16.70 -10.56
C ARG A 215 -4.93 17.02 -10.67
N ARG A 216 -5.55 16.67 -11.82
CA ARG A 216 -7.00 16.84 -12.02
C ARG A 216 -7.81 16.03 -11.00
N TYR A 217 -7.48 14.76 -10.81
CA TYR A 217 -8.13 13.92 -9.81
C TYR A 217 -8.02 14.51 -8.41
N MET A 218 -6.82 14.89 -7.98
CA MET A 218 -6.58 15.49 -6.67
C MET A 218 -7.25 16.85 -6.50
N GLY A 219 -7.47 17.60 -7.59
CA GLY A 219 -8.32 18.81 -7.62
C GLY A 219 -9.71 18.48 -7.10
N VAL A 220 -10.39 17.53 -7.76
CA VAL A 220 -11.76 17.11 -7.37
C VAL A 220 -11.79 16.49 -5.97
N VAL A 221 -10.76 15.72 -5.60
CA VAL A 221 -10.63 15.14 -4.24
C VAL A 221 -10.64 16.25 -3.19
N ARG A 222 -9.88 17.34 -3.39
CA ARG A 222 -9.86 18.50 -2.49
C ARG A 222 -11.18 19.27 -2.50
N ASP A 223 -11.78 19.50 -3.68
CA ASP A 223 -13.07 20.18 -3.79
C ASP A 223 -14.18 19.46 -3.01
N LEU A 224 -14.05 18.15 -2.86
CA LEU A 224 -14.94 17.31 -2.04
C LEU A 224 -14.49 17.16 -0.58
N GLY A 225 -13.37 17.75 -0.17
CA GLY A 225 -12.79 17.66 1.18
C GLY A 225 -12.37 16.23 1.56
N LEU A 226 -12.04 15.37 0.60
CA LEU A 226 -11.70 13.98 0.85
C LEU A 226 -10.24 13.81 1.30
N ASP A 227 -9.35 14.69 0.88
CA ASP A 227 -7.95 14.75 1.31
C ASP A 227 -7.76 15.17 2.78
N GLU A 228 -8.80 15.73 3.40
CA GLU A 228 -8.85 16.02 4.83
C GLU A 228 -9.33 14.81 5.67
N LYS A 229 -9.91 13.81 5.01
CA LYS A 229 -10.55 12.64 5.64
C LYS A 229 -9.78 11.34 5.44
N CYS A 230 -8.79 11.33 4.58
CA CYS A 230 -8.07 10.12 4.23
C CYS A 230 -6.67 10.43 3.69
N PHE A 231 -5.67 9.66 4.12
CA PHE A 231 -4.31 9.77 3.60
C PHE A 231 -4.20 9.10 2.23
N ILE A 232 -3.65 9.81 1.23
CA ILE A 232 -3.53 9.29 -0.13
C ILE A 232 -2.08 9.02 -0.47
N LEU A 233 -1.73 7.75 -0.71
CA LEU A 233 -0.42 7.30 -1.14
C LEU A 233 -0.51 6.91 -2.63
N VAL A 234 0.25 7.58 -3.46
CA VAL A 234 0.19 7.39 -4.91
C VAL A 234 1.08 6.23 -5.33
N GLY A 235 0.51 5.30 -6.08
CA GLY A 235 1.22 4.16 -6.65
C GLY A 235 2.22 4.58 -7.72
N VAL A 236 3.45 4.11 -7.64
CA VAL A 236 4.50 4.32 -8.65
C VAL A 236 5.31 3.05 -8.85
N GLY A 237 5.98 2.94 -10.00
CA GLY A 237 6.87 1.82 -10.24
C GLY A 237 7.70 2.00 -11.51
N PRO A 238 8.87 1.36 -11.59
CA PRO A 238 9.76 1.48 -12.73
C PRO A 238 9.23 0.72 -13.96
N LEU A 239 9.50 1.25 -15.13
CA LEU A 239 9.22 0.61 -16.42
C LEU A 239 10.52 0.00 -16.98
N ALA A 240 10.52 -1.30 -17.26
CA ALA A 240 11.72 -2.00 -17.72
C ALA A 240 12.13 -1.63 -19.17
N SER A 241 11.16 -1.28 -20.02
CA SER A 241 11.38 -0.89 -21.43
C SER A 241 10.10 -0.33 -22.05
N ALA A 242 10.22 0.30 -23.23
CA ALA A 242 9.08 0.75 -24.02
C ALA A 242 8.18 -0.43 -24.46
N LYS A 243 8.76 -1.62 -24.71
CA LYS A 243 7.98 -2.85 -24.99
C LYS A 243 7.15 -3.27 -23.78
N ALA A 244 7.76 -3.30 -22.60
CA ALA A 244 7.08 -3.63 -21.36
C ALA A 244 5.98 -2.59 -21.01
N ALA A 245 6.25 -1.30 -21.20
CA ALA A 245 5.27 -0.24 -20.99
C ALA A 245 4.04 -0.38 -21.92
N ARG A 246 4.23 -0.69 -23.19
CA ARG A 246 3.12 -0.97 -24.13
C ARG A 246 2.32 -2.19 -23.71
N TRP A 247 2.99 -3.25 -23.25
CA TRP A 247 2.34 -4.46 -22.79
C TRP A 247 1.51 -4.19 -21.52
N ILE A 248 2.08 -3.48 -20.53
CA ILE A 248 1.38 -3.10 -19.27
C ILE A 248 0.15 -2.28 -19.62
N ARG A 249 0.28 -1.25 -20.46
CA ARG A 249 -0.85 -0.40 -20.90
C ARG A 249 -1.99 -1.19 -21.55
N ALA A 250 -1.65 -2.23 -22.29
CA ALA A 250 -2.62 -3.04 -23.02
C ALA A 250 -3.25 -4.16 -22.17
N ASN A 251 -2.54 -4.69 -21.16
CA ASN A 251 -2.91 -5.93 -20.49
C ASN A 251 -3.16 -5.77 -18.98
N VAL A 252 -2.67 -4.69 -18.35
CA VAL A 252 -2.91 -4.47 -16.92
C VAL A 252 -4.11 -3.54 -16.75
N PRO A 253 -5.23 -4.02 -16.19
CA PRO A 253 -6.45 -3.23 -16.10
C PRO A 253 -6.24 -1.93 -15.33
N GLY A 254 -6.67 -0.83 -15.94
CA GLY A 254 -6.66 0.48 -15.29
C GLY A 254 -5.30 1.16 -15.16
N VAL A 255 -4.26 0.63 -15.79
CA VAL A 255 -2.97 1.33 -15.92
C VAL A 255 -2.97 2.18 -17.17
N HIS A 256 -2.81 3.50 -16.99
CA HIS A 256 -2.66 4.46 -18.07
C HIS A 256 -1.20 4.90 -18.19
N ILE A 257 -0.60 4.73 -19.37
CA ILE A 257 0.76 5.17 -19.66
C ILE A 257 0.70 6.09 -20.87
N PRO A 258 1.03 7.39 -20.74
CA PRO A 258 1.06 8.34 -21.86
C PRO A 258 2.06 7.96 -22.95
N ASP A 259 1.78 8.33 -24.19
CA ASP A 259 2.69 8.09 -25.31
C ASP A 259 4.05 8.74 -25.08
N ALA A 260 4.11 9.95 -24.52
CA ALA A 260 5.35 10.63 -24.18
C ALA A 260 6.28 9.80 -23.26
N VAL A 261 5.73 9.06 -22.30
CA VAL A 261 6.51 8.16 -21.43
C VAL A 261 7.08 6.99 -22.24
N ILE A 262 6.29 6.42 -23.14
CA ILE A 262 6.73 5.32 -24.00
C ILE A 262 7.79 5.78 -25.00
N GLU A 263 7.65 6.98 -25.57
CA GLU A 263 8.61 7.59 -26.51
C GLU A 263 9.91 7.93 -25.78
N ARG A 264 9.87 8.49 -24.58
CA ARG A 264 11.03 8.73 -23.73
C ARG A 264 11.82 7.44 -23.49
N LEU A 265 11.13 6.34 -23.14
CA LEU A 265 11.77 5.03 -23.00
C LEU A 265 12.36 4.51 -24.31
N ALA A 266 11.61 4.64 -25.41
CA ALA A 266 12.05 4.12 -26.72
C ALA A 266 13.29 4.86 -27.26
N GLY A 267 13.43 6.15 -26.96
CA GLY A 267 14.57 6.97 -27.33
C GLY A 267 15.82 6.77 -26.46
N ALA A 268 15.67 6.11 -25.30
CA ALA A 268 16.78 5.92 -24.38
C ALA A 268 17.71 4.77 -24.83
N ARG A 269 19.03 5.00 -24.70
CA ARG A 269 20.06 3.97 -24.96
C ARG A 269 19.98 2.83 -23.91
N ASP A 270 19.73 3.17 -22.66
CA ASP A 270 19.48 2.24 -21.54
C ASP A 270 18.06 2.46 -21.00
N GLN A 271 17.13 1.67 -21.50
CA GLN A 271 15.72 1.78 -21.15
C GLN A 271 15.41 1.42 -19.69
N LYS A 272 16.21 0.52 -19.07
CA LYS A 272 16.03 0.18 -17.64
C LYS A 272 16.44 1.35 -16.75
N HIS A 273 17.55 2.00 -17.09
CA HIS A 273 18.00 3.21 -16.39
C HIS A 273 16.97 4.32 -16.55
N GLU A 274 16.47 4.54 -17.77
CA GLU A 274 15.48 5.56 -18.07
C GLU A 274 14.15 5.30 -17.33
N GLY A 275 13.68 4.06 -17.33
CA GLY A 275 12.45 3.70 -16.61
C GLY A 275 12.56 3.88 -15.08
N LYS A 276 13.75 3.69 -14.53
CA LYS A 276 14.05 4.04 -13.15
C LYS A 276 14.02 5.55 -12.95
N GLN A 277 14.65 6.32 -13.85
CA GLN A 277 14.67 7.77 -13.78
C GLN A 277 13.26 8.37 -13.90
N ILE A 278 12.43 7.86 -14.81
CA ILE A 278 11.00 8.23 -14.90
C ILE A 278 10.29 8.03 -13.56
N CYS A 279 10.53 6.90 -12.90
CA CYS A 279 9.90 6.65 -11.58
C CYS A 279 10.37 7.64 -10.52
N ILE A 280 11.65 8.02 -10.53
CA ILE A 280 12.21 9.03 -9.61
C ILE A 280 11.59 10.39 -9.88
N ASP A 281 11.55 10.83 -11.14
CA ASP A 281 10.95 12.11 -11.55
C ASP A 281 9.47 12.18 -11.12
N LEU A 282 8.71 11.09 -11.33
CA LEU A 282 7.32 10.99 -10.89
C LEU A 282 7.17 11.13 -9.37
N ILE A 283 8.02 10.50 -8.58
CA ILE A 283 8.00 10.63 -7.11
C ILE A 283 8.23 12.09 -6.69
N GLU A 284 9.18 12.77 -7.31
CA GLU A 284 9.48 14.18 -7.02
C GLU A 284 8.29 15.08 -7.33
N GLU A 285 7.65 14.89 -8.50
CA GLU A 285 6.46 15.65 -8.89
C GLU A 285 5.24 15.34 -8.03
N ILE A 286 5.01 14.08 -7.67
CA ILE A 286 3.91 13.62 -6.81
C ILE A 286 4.00 14.27 -5.42
N ARG A 287 5.20 14.42 -4.88
CA ARG A 287 5.41 15.04 -3.57
C ARG A 287 4.91 16.48 -3.50
N GLU A 288 4.93 17.19 -4.62
CA GLU A 288 4.49 18.59 -4.71
C GLU A 288 2.96 18.73 -4.92
N ILE A 289 2.24 17.62 -5.07
CA ILE A 289 0.78 17.64 -5.27
C ILE A 289 0.08 17.75 -3.91
N LYS A 290 -0.63 18.85 -3.72
CA LYS A 290 -1.39 19.10 -2.49
C LYS A 290 -2.45 18.01 -2.25
N GLY A 291 -2.50 17.49 -1.02
CA GLY A 291 -3.42 16.42 -0.60
C GLY A 291 -2.84 15.01 -0.76
N VAL A 292 -1.64 14.86 -1.36
CA VAL A 292 -0.92 13.57 -1.40
C VAL A 292 -0.09 13.44 -0.12
N SER A 293 -0.23 12.30 0.56
CA SER A 293 0.41 12.02 1.85
C SER A 293 1.61 11.08 1.74
N GLY A 294 1.87 10.51 0.57
CA GLY A 294 2.97 9.58 0.38
C GLY A 294 2.97 8.89 -0.98
N VAL A 295 3.91 7.97 -1.13
CA VAL A 295 4.00 7.08 -2.30
C VAL A 295 3.95 5.62 -1.89
N HIS A 296 3.40 4.81 -2.79
CA HIS A 296 3.41 3.35 -2.72
C HIS A 296 4.21 2.80 -3.90
N VAL A 297 5.40 2.26 -3.62
CA VAL A 297 6.32 1.83 -4.68
C VAL A 297 6.14 0.34 -4.95
N MET A 298 5.78 0.01 -6.17
CA MET A 298 5.48 -1.35 -6.63
C MET A 298 6.48 -1.78 -7.70
N ALA A 299 7.20 -2.86 -7.48
CA ALA A 299 8.06 -3.48 -8.49
C ALA A 299 8.14 -4.99 -8.23
N TYR A 300 7.45 -5.75 -9.05
CA TYR A 300 7.34 -7.19 -8.89
C TYR A 300 8.71 -7.88 -8.78
N ARG A 301 9.02 -8.48 -7.61
CA ARG A 301 10.26 -9.21 -7.30
C ARG A 301 11.55 -8.40 -7.58
N GLN A 302 11.53 -7.08 -7.34
CA GLN A 302 12.66 -6.18 -7.58
C GLN A 302 12.91 -5.24 -6.38
N GLU A 303 12.98 -5.78 -5.19
CA GLU A 303 13.09 -5.04 -3.92
C GLU A 303 14.33 -4.12 -3.89
N HIS A 304 15.47 -4.58 -4.45
CA HIS A 304 16.69 -3.76 -4.56
C HIS A 304 16.49 -2.53 -5.46
N LEU A 305 15.72 -2.68 -6.55
CA LEU A 305 15.40 -1.57 -7.44
C LEU A 305 14.48 -0.55 -6.76
N VAL A 306 13.51 -1.03 -5.98
CA VAL A 306 12.65 -0.19 -5.14
C VAL A 306 13.50 0.65 -4.18
N THR A 307 14.42 0.01 -3.47
CA THR A 307 15.33 0.69 -2.54
C THR A 307 16.17 1.76 -3.23
N GLU A 308 16.75 1.45 -4.38
CA GLU A 308 17.54 2.40 -5.17
C GLU A 308 16.71 3.62 -5.61
N ILE A 309 15.49 3.39 -6.09
CA ILE A 309 14.57 4.46 -6.52
C ILE A 309 14.24 5.38 -5.35
N ILE A 310 13.84 4.82 -4.21
CA ILE A 310 13.48 5.60 -3.02
C ILE A 310 14.67 6.42 -2.52
N GLN A 311 15.86 5.84 -2.47
CA GLN A 311 17.07 6.55 -2.05
C GLN A 311 17.43 7.70 -3.00
N LYS A 312 17.37 7.47 -4.32
CA LYS A 312 17.72 8.46 -5.35
C LYS A 312 16.69 9.58 -5.48
N SER A 313 15.41 9.32 -5.22
CA SER A 313 14.36 10.35 -5.22
C SER A 313 14.51 11.38 -4.09
N GLY A 314 15.37 11.10 -3.12
CA GLY A 314 15.64 12.01 -2.00
C GLY A 314 14.45 12.26 -1.07
N ILE A 315 13.34 11.52 -1.18
CA ILE A 315 12.16 11.68 -0.32
C ILE A 315 12.43 11.34 1.15
N LEU A 316 13.51 10.57 1.40
CA LEU A 316 13.96 10.20 2.73
C LEU A 316 14.97 11.16 3.35
N LYS A 317 15.29 12.29 2.71
CA LYS A 317 16.28 13.25 3.25
C LYS A 317 16.03 13.52 4.73
N ASN A 318 17.05 13.26 5.58
CA ASN A 318 17.05 13.42 7.04
C ASN A 318 16.13 12.46 7.82
N ARG A 319 15.66 11.34 7.23
CA ARG A 319 14.87 10.33 7.93
C ARG A 319 15.73 9.10 8.21
N ILE A 320 15.86 8.74 9.50
CA ILE A 320 16.41 7.45 9.93
C ILE A 320 15.21 6.51 10.11
N ILE A 321 14.94 5.69 9.11
CA ILE A 321 13.77 4.79 9.15
C ILE A 321 13.96 3.67 10.17
N ASN A 322 15.18 3.29 10.50
CA ASN A 322 15.51 2.05 11.24
C ASN A 322 16.17 2.19 12.61
N ALA A 323 16.17 3.33 13.26
CA ALA A 323 16.72 3.40 14.62
C ALA A 323 15.94 2.53 15.63
N GLU A 324 14.64 2.33 15.42
CA GLU A 324 13.79 1.51 16.30
C GLU A 324 13.84 0.01 15.96
N THR A 325 13.88 -0.34 14.67
CA THR A 325 13.94 -1.74 14.22
C THR A 325 15.30 -2.38 14.52
N ALA A 326 16.39 -1.63 14.34
CA ALA A 326 17.74 -2.11 14.67
C ALA A 326 17.93 -2.33 16.17
N ARG A 327 17.26 -1.55 17.04
CA ARG A 327 17.27 -1.76 18.49
C ARG A 327 16.46 -2.99 18.90
N SER A 328 15.36 -3.27 18.21
CA SER A 328 14.54 -4.45 18.48
C SER A 328 15.25 -5.73 18.04
N ALA A 329 15.83 -5.75 16.84
CA ALA A 329 16.60 -6.90 16.34
C ALA A 329 17.79 -7.25 17.24
N ARG A 330 18.56 -6.25 17.69
CA ARG A 330 19.68 -6.47 18.64
C ARG A 330 19.21 -7.01 19.99
N ARG A 331 18.06 -6.56 20.51
CA ARG A 331 17.50 -7.10 21.77
C ARG A 331 17.05 -8.56 21.63
N THR A 332 16.57 -8.95 20.44
CA THR A 332 16.18 -10.35 20.17
C THR A 332 17.40 -11.25 20.01
N GLU A 333 18.46 -10.79 19.35
CA GLU A 333 19.74 -11.50 19.23
C GLU A 333 20.43 -11.66 20.60
N GLU A 334 20.45 -10.62 21.42
CA GLU A 334 21.00 -10.67 22.79
C GLU A 334 20.19 -11.60 23.71
N ALA A 335 18.86 -11.64 23.56
CA ALA A 335 18.00 -12.55 24.33
C ALA A 335 18.17 -14.02 23.91
N THR A 336 18.47 -14.27 22.62
CA THR A 336 18.69 -15.64 22.10
C THR A 336 20.13 -16.13 22.39
N ALA A 337 21.09 -15.24 22.57
CA ALA A 337 22.47 -15.57 22.90
C ALA A 337 22.68 -15.87 24.38
N VAL A 338 21.70 -15.62 25.25
CA VAL A 338 21.75 -15.83 26.72
C VAL A 338 20.92 -17.06 27.14
N SER A 339 20.20 -17.68 26.21
CA SER A 339 19.47 -18.93 26.41
C SER A 339 20.21 -20.11 25.79
#